data_2964aef501e369ede107949bb41b272f
#
_entry.id   2964aef501e369ede107949bb41b272f
#
_cell.length_a   1.000
_cell.length_b   1.000
_cell.length_c   1.000
_cell.angle_alpha   90.00
_cell.angle_beta   90.00
_cell.angle_gamma   90.00
#
_symmetry.space_group_name_H-M   'P 1'
#
loop_
_entity.id
_entity.type
_entity.pdbx_description
1 polymer ?
#
loop_
_entity_poly.entity_id
_entity_poly.type
_entity_poly.pdbx_seq_one_letter_code
_entity_poly.pdbx_strand_id
1 'polypeptide(L)'
;MRISGAELFVKALKEEKVDVLFAYPGGQAIDLFHALYGETDIKVILPRHEQGLVHAADGYARSTGKVGVCLVTSGPGAANLVTGIATANYDSVPMVCFTGQVPTKLIGNDSFQEVNIVDITKASANTQLLLKGEKIWLKL
;
A
#
# COMPACT_ATOMS: atom_id res chain seq x y z
N MET A 1 -5.55 -16.30 -19.37
CA MET A 1 -6.68 -16.01 -18.44
C MET A 1 -6.65 -14.51 -18.17
N ARG A 2 -7.77 -13.79 -18.27
CA ARG A 2 -7.83 -12.38 -17.87
C ARG A 2 -8.20 -12.33 -16.39
N ILE A 3 -7.44 -11.59 -15.60
CA ILE A 3 -7.72 -11.33 -14.19
C ILE A 3 -7.74 -9.81 -13.97
N SER A 4 -8.44 -9.35 -12.96
CA SER A 4 -8.44 -7.94 -12.58
C SER A 4 -7.11 -7.53 -11.94
N GLY A 5 -6.83 -6.22 -11.90
CA GLY A 5 -5.66 -5.70 -11.18
C GLY A 5 -5.71 -6.01 -9.68
N ALA A 6 -6.90 -6.04 -9.10
CA ALA A 6 -7.10 -6.39 -7.69
C ALA A 6 -6.79 -7.87 -7.41
N GLU A 7 -7.23 -8.79 -8.29
CA GLU A 7 -6.86 -10.20 -8.19
C GLU A 7 -5.36 -10.43 -8.40
N LEU A 8 -4.74 -9.66 -9.33
CA LEU A 8 -3.30 -9.71 -9.54
C LEU A 8 -2.54 -9.25 -8.29
N PHE A 9 -3.01 -8.18 -7.62
CA PHE A 9 -2.44 -7.70 -6.37
C PHE A 9 -2.43 -8.80 -5.29
N VAL A 10 -3.55 -9.47 -5.05
CA VAL A 10 -3.62 -10.57 -4.06
C VAL A 10 -2.69 -11.71 -4.44
N LYS A 11 -2.64 -12.10 -5.72
CA LYS A 11 -1.71 -13.13 -6.20
C LYS A 11 -0.25 -12.75 -5.97
N ALA A 12 0.12 -11.49 -6.27
CA ALA A 12 1.48 -11.02 -6.02
C ALA A 12 1.86 -11.07 -4.54
N LEU A 13 0.96 -10.66 -3.64
CA LEU A 13 1.20 -10.79 -2.19
C LEU A 13 1.44 -12.24 -1.78
N LYS A 14 0.69 -13.20 -2.33
CA LYS A 14 0.86 -14.63 -2.04
C LYS A 14 2.18 -15.18 -2.59
N GLU A 15 2.57 -14.82 -3.81
CA GLU A 15 3.85 -15.21 -4.41
C GLU A 15 5.03 -14.69 -3.59
N GLU A 16 4.93 -13.46 -3.07
CA GLU A 16 5.92 -12.85 -2.18
C GLU A 16 5.81 -13.35 -0.72
N LYS A 17 4.94 -14.32 -0.47
CA LYS A 17 4.72 -14.95 0.85
C LYS A 17 4.37 -13.96 1.95
N VAL A 18 3.60 -12.94 1.60
CA VAL A 18 3.03 -11.99 2.57
C VAL A 18 1.97 -12.71 3.39
N ASP A 19 2.20 -12.88 4.68
CA ASP A 19 1.29 -13.53 5.61
C ASP A 19 0.47 -12.51 6.45
N VAL A 20 0.96 -11.27 6.57
CA VAL A 20 0.28 -10.18 7.29
C VAL A 20 0.26 -8.93 6.43
N LEU A 21 -0.93 -8.36 6.27
CA LEU A 21 -1.17 -7.09 5.60
C LEU A 21 -1.77 -6.10 6.60
N PHE A 22 -1.09 -5.01 6.87
CA PHE A 22 -1.61 -3.90 7.67
C PHE A 22 -2.40 -2.98 6.74
N ALA A 23 -3.72 -2.91 6.88
CA ALA A 23 -4.55 -2.27 5.89
C ALA A 23 -5.66 -1.42 6.51
N TYR A 24 -5.97 -0.27 5.87
CA TYR A 24 -7.10 0.56 6.23
C TYR A 24 -7.95 0.87 5.00
N PRO A 25 -9.25 0.52 5.00
CA PRO A 25 -10.11 0.70 3.84
C PRO A 25 -10.41 2.16 3.56
N GLY A 26 -10.71 2.45 2.29
CA GLY A 26 -11.14 3.76 1.83
C GLY A 26 -11.46 3.71 0.34
N GLY A 27 -12.09 4.75 -0.18
CA GLY A 27 -12.71 4.77 -1.51
C GLY A 27 -11.86 4.20 -2.64
N GLN A 28 -10.59 4.58 -2.71
CA GLN A 28 -9.68 4.14 -3.79
C GLN A 28 -8.97 2.80 -3.52
N ALA A 29 -9.31 2.12 -2.43
CA ALA A 29 -8.79 0.80 -2.09
C ALA A 29 -9.88 -0.28 -2.04
N ILE A 30 -11.16 0.07 -2.26
CA ILE A 30 -12.31 -0.85 -2.10
C ILE A 30 -12.14 -2.12 -2.94
N ASP A 31 -11.74 -2.01 -4.20
CA ASP A 31 -11.60 -3.17 -5.09
C ASP A 31 -10.50 -4.14 -4.60
N LEU A 32 -9.43 -3.61 -4.00
CA LEU A 32 -8.36 -4.42 -3.41
C LEU A 32 -8.87 -5.15 -2.16
N PHE A 33 -9.65 -4.48 -1.31
CA PHE A 33 -10.28 -5.12 -0.15
C PHE A 33 -11.32 -6.16 -0.56
N HIS A 34 -12.06 -5.91 -1.65
CA HIS A 34 -12.98 -6.89 -2.20
C HIS A 34 -12.25 -8.16 -2.66
N ALA A 35 -11.11 -8.01 -3.34
CA ALA A 35 -10.29 -9.15 -3.76
C ALA A 35 -9.63 -9.89 -2.59
N LEU A 36 -9.39 -9.22 -1.46
CA LEU A 36 -8.90 -9.84 -0.23
C LEU A 36 -9.99 -10.56 0.56
N TYR A 37 -11.27 -10.31 0.24
CA TYR A 37 -12.38 -10.93 0.97
C TYR A 37 -12.39 -12.44 0.77
N GLY A 38 -12.40 -13.17 1.88
CA GLY A 38 -12.34 -14.64 1.87
C GLY A 38 -10.93 -15.23 1.69
N GLU A 39 -9.90 -14.40 1.52
CA GLU A 39 -8.53 -14.87 1.48
C GLU A 39 -8.06 -15.26 2.90
N THR A 40 -7.63 -16.50 3.07
CA THR A 40 -7.27 -17.06 4.39
C THR A 40 -5.77 -17.09 4.65
N ASP A 41 -4.96 -17.00 3.58
CA ASP A 41 -3.50 -17.09 3.69
C ASP A 41 -2.86 -15.75 4.10
N ILE A 42 -3.61 -14.64 3.98
CA ILE A 42 -3.14 -13.30 4.32
C ILE A 42 -4.00 -12.75 5.48
N LYS A 43 -3.39 -12.58 6.63
CA LYS A 43 -4.05 -11.96 7.78
C LYS A 43 -4.09 -10.44 7.63
N VAL A 44 -5.29 -9.88 7.45
CA VAL A 44 -5.48 -8.43 7.41
C VAL A 44 -5.61 -7.88 8.82
N ILE A 45 -4.72 -6.95 9.19
CA ILE A 45 -4.74 -6.21 10.46
C ILE A 45 -5.27 -4.81 10.19
N LEU A 46 -6.37 -4.45 10.86
CA LEU A 46 -7.04 -3.16 10.74
C LEU A 46 -6.82 -2.32 12.03
N PRO A 47 -5.82 -1.45 12.09
CA PRO A 47 -5.68 -0.45 13.15
C PRO A 47 -6.73 0.66 13.00
N ARG A 48 -6.79 1.57 13.98
CA ARG A 48 -7.76 2.66 13.98
C ARG A 48 -7.33 3.90 13.17
N HIS A 49 -6.07 3.94 12.72
CA HIS A 49 -5.50 5.07 11.98
C HIS A 49 -4.30 4.60 11.17
N GLU A 50 -4.09 5.18 9.99
CA GLU A 50 -3.02 4.76 9.07
C GLU A 50 -1.62 5.01 9.63
N GLN A 51 -1.43 6.03 10.46
CA GLN A 51 -0.16 6.25 11.14
C GLN A 51 0.15 5.09 12.11
N GLY A 52 -0.83 4.65 12.89
CA GLY A 52 -0.67 3.46 13.73
C GLY A 52 -0.43 2.19 12.92
N LEU A 53 -1.06 2.10 11.75
CA LEU A 53 -0.90 1.01 10.80
C LEU A 53 0.55 0.89 10.32
N VAL A 54 1.15 1.97 9.82
CA VAL A 54 2.50 1.93 9.29
C VAL A 54 3.54 1.66 10.39
N HIS A 55 3.35 2.17 11.61
CA HIS A 55 4.22 1.84 12.74
C HIS A 55 4.04 0.39 13.22
N ALA A 56 2.84 -0.18 13.10
CA ALA A 56 2.64 -1.61 13.38
C ALA A 56 3.36 -2.49 12.36
N ALA A 57 3.33 -2.11 11.07
CA ALA A 57 4.08 -2.79 10.02
C ALA A 57 5.60 -2.68 10.23
N ASP A 58 6.10 -1.51 10.64
CA ASP A 58 7.51 -1.30 11.02
C ASP A 58 7.90 -2.24 12.19
N GLY A 59 7.10 -2.26 13.25
CA GLY A 59 7.32 -3.16 14.40
C GLY A 59 7.28 -4.65 14.01
N TYR A 60 6.38 -5.03 13.11
CA TYR A 60 6.34 -6.39 12.57
C TYR A 60 7.63 -6.74 11.82
N ALA A 61 8.10 -5.84 10.95
CA ALA A 61 9.33 -6.07 10.19
C ALA A 61 10.54 -6.22 11.12
N ARG A 62 10.67 -5.36 12.13
CA ARG A 62 11.77 -5.43 13.13
C ARG A 62 11.72 -6.72 13.94
N SER A 63 10.54 -7.18 14.33
CA SER A 63 10.40 -8.34 15.21
C SER A 63 10.52 -9.68 14.48
N THR A 64 10.16 -9.73 13.20
CA THR A 64 10.10 -10.99 12.42
C THR A 64 11.22 -11.13 11.39
N GLY A 65 11.87 -10.04 11.00
CA GLY A 65 12.79 -9.99 9.86
C GLY A 65 12.11 -10.08 8.50
N LYS A 66 10.77 -10.06 8.44
CA LYS A 66 9.99 -10.05 7.21
C LYS A 66 9.72 -8.61 6.75
N VAL A 67 9.25 -8.44 5.52
CA VAL A 67 8.82 -7.14 5.01
C VAL A 67 7.50 -6.71 5.65
N GLY A 68 7.42 -5.49 6.18
CA GLY A 68 6.18 -4.89 6.63
C GLY A 68 5.36 -4.39 5.43
N VAL A 69 4.13 -4.86 5.26
CA VAL A 69 3.31 -4.52 4.10
C VAL A 69 2.08 -3.73 4.53
N CYS A 70 1.89 -2.55 3.91
CA CYS A 70 0.78 -1.64 4.18
C CYS A 70 -0.13 -1.48 2.95
N LEU A 71 -1.44 -1.32 3.18
CA LEU A 71 -2.40 -0.94 2.15
C LEU A 71 -3.34 0.14 2.71
N VAL A 72 -3.39 1.30 2.05
CA VAL A 72 -4.28 2.40 2.41
C VAL A 72 -4.91 3.05 1.18
N THR A 73 -5.91 3.88 1.39
CA THR A 73 -6.54 4.66 0.32
C THR A 73 -5.67 5.83 -0.16
N SER A 74 -6.16 6.60 -1.10
CA SER A 74 -5.53 7.82 -1.62
C SER A 74 -5.55 8.99 -0.62
N GLY A 75 -4.91 10.08 -0.98
CA GLY A 75 -5.00 11.37 -0.28
C GLY A 75 -4.59 11.29 1.18
N PRO A 76 -5.50 11.60 2.10
CA PRO A 76 -5.19 11.62 3.53
C PRO A 76 -4.73 10.24 4.06
N GLY A 77 -5.26 9.12 3.55
CA GLY A 77 -4.81 7.79 3.93
C GLY A 77 -3.35 7.56 3.57
N ALA A 78 -2.95 7.91 2.36
CA ALA A 78 -1.56 7.83 1.92
C ALA A 78 -0.65 8.79 2.69
N ALA A 79 -1.09 10.04 2.91
CA ALA A 79 -0.31 11.05 3.63
C ALA A 79 -0.05 10.66 5.09
N ASN A 80 -0.97 9.94 5.72
CA ASN A 80 -0.80 9.45 7.11
C ASN A 80 0.30 8.38 7.26
N LEU A 81 0.83 7.82 6.17
CA LEU A 81 1.95 6.87 6.23
C LEU A 81 3.32 7.56 6.35
N VAL A 82 3.42 8.86 6.05
CA VAL A 82 4.70 9.56 5.87
C VAL A 82 5.64 9.40 7.06
N THR A 83 5.13 9.55 8.29
CA THR A 83 5.95 9.40 9.50
C THR A 83 6.57 8.01 9.63
N GLY A 84 5.79 6.97 9.39
CA GLY A 84 6.28 5.59 9.45
C GLY A 84 7.24 5.26 8.31
N ILE A 85 6.97 5.75 7.09
CA ILE A 85 7.88 5.61 5.94
C ILE A 85 9.23 6.27 6.25
N ALA A 86 9.21 7.49 6.78
CA ALA A 86 10.42 8.20 7.17
C ALA A 86 11.22 7.43 8.24
N THR A 87 10.55 6.97 9.30
CA THR A 87 11.16 6.17 10.37
C THR A 87 11.81 4.89 9.80
N ALA A 88 11.06 4.14 9.01
CA ALA A 88 11.56 2.89 8.41
C ALA A 88 12.77 3.13 7.49
N ASN A 89 12.76 4.22 6.71
CA ASN A 89 13.87 4.56 5.83
C ASN A 89 15.16 4.88 6.61
N TYR A 90 15.06 5.72 7.64
CA TYR A 90 16.24 6.07 8.47
C TYR A 90 16.82 4.88 9.23
N ASP A 91 15.97 3.97 9.66
CA ASP A 91 16.36 2.77 10.41
C ASP A 91 16.63 1.56 9.52
N SER A 92 16.53 1.71 8.19
CA SER A 92 16.71 0.62 7.19
C SER A 92 15.79 -0.58 7.42
N VAL A 93 14.54 -0.32 7.80
CA VAL A 93 13.52 -1.35 8.01
C VAL A 93 12.82 -1.66 6.67
N PRO A 94 12.75 -2.92 6.24
CA PRO A 94 12.14 -3.27 4.97
C PRO A 94 10.61 -3.12 5.02
N MET A 95 10.07 -2.21 4.20
CA MET A 95 8.64 -1.96 4.13
C MET A 95 8.17 -1.74 2.69
N VAL A 96 6.95 -2.19 2.40
CA VAL A 96 6.23 -1.91 1.16
C VAL A 96 4.88 -1.27 1.50
N CYS A 97 4.64 -0.08 0.96
CA CYS A 97 3.41 0.66 1.18
C CYS A 97 2.63 0.80 -0.14
N PHE A 98 1.46 0.18 -0.20
CA PHE A 98 0.51 0.35 -1.29
C PHE A 98 -0.46 1.46 -0.93
N THR A 99 -0.55 2.47 -1.79
CA THR A 99 -1.50 3.57 -1.61
C THR A 99 -2.44 3.65 -2.80
N GLY A 100 -3.72 3.82 -2.54
CA GLY A 100 -4.67 4.16 -3.59
C GLY A 100 -4.30 5.48 -4.26
N GLN A 101 -4.81 5.69 -5.46
CA GLN A 101 -4.79 6.98 -6.14
C GLN A 101 -6.14 7.20 -6.83
N VAL A 102 -6.48 8.46 -7.05
CA VAL A 102 -7.68 8.80 -7.82
C VAL A 102 -7.61 8.21 -9.23
N PRO A 103 -8.74 7.97 -9.90
CA PRO A 103 -8.75 7.46 -11.26
C PRO A 103 -7.81 8.22 -12.20
N THR A 104 -7.11 7.52 -13.07
CA THR A 104 -6.04 8.10 -13.94
C THR A 104 -6.46 9.38 -14.68
N LYS A 105 -7.74 9.48 -15.06
CA LYS A 105 -8.28 10.65 -15.76
C LYS A 105 -8.41 11.90 -14.88
N LEU A 106 -8.38 11.71 -13.56
CA LEU A 106 -8.55 12.78 -12.57
C LEU A 106 -7.22 13.23 -11.97
N ILE A 107 -6.14 12.51 -12.21
CA ILE A 107 -4.81 12.86 -11.68
C ILE A 107 -4.38 14.22 -12.24
N GLY A 108 -4.00 15.15 -11.36
CA GLY A 108 -3.58 16.50 -11.69
C GLY A 108 -4.73 17.51 -11.84
N ASN A 109 -5.94 17.14 -11.40
CA ASN A 109 -7.12 18.01 -11.48
C ASN A 109 -7.66 18.43 -10.09
N ASP A 110 -6.86 18.33 -9.06
CA ASP A 110 -7.23 18.64 -7.66
C ASP A 110 -8.51 17.90 -7.21
N SER A 111 -8.62 16.64 -7.61
CA SER A 111 -9.78 15.81 -7.33
C SER A 111 -9.90 15.51 -5.84
N PHE A 112 -11.12 15.18 -5.39
CA PHE A 112 -11.35 14.81 -3.99
C PHE A 112 -10.42 13.68 -3.54
N GLN A 113 -9.68 13.90 -2.45
CA GLN A 113 -8.67 13.01 -1.90
C GLN A 113 -7.50 12.71 -2.88
N GLU A 114 -7.23 13.58 -3.83
CA GLU A 114 -6.00 13.54 -4.60
C GLU A 114 -4.84 14.11 -3.78
N VAL A 115 -3.73 13.41 -3.75
CA VAL A 115 -2.47 13.89 -3.18
C VAL A 115 -1.32 13.36 -4.04
N ASN A 116 -0.36 14.21 -4.34
CA ASN A 116 0.87 13.80 -5.00
C ASN A 116 1.81 13.11 -3.97
N ILE A 117 1.43 11.91 -3.58
CA ILE A 117 2.14 11.15 -2.56
C ILE A 117 3.58 10.80 -2.97
N VAL A 118 3.83 10.68 -4.28
CA VAL A 118 5.17 10.40 -4.82
C VAL A 118 6.13 11.53 -4.45
N ASP A 119 5.75 12.78 -4.68
CA ASP A 119 6.61 13.91 -4.33
C ASP A 119 6.74 14.10 -2.81
N ILE A 120 5.66 13.88 -2.07
CA ILE A 120 5.67 14.00 -0.59
C ILE A 120 6.64 12.98 0.03
N THR A 121 6.67 11.74 -0.46
CA THR A 121 7.51 10.69 0.11
C THR A 121 8.89 10.58 -0.52
N LYS A 122 9.20 11.40 -1.52
CA LYS A 122 10.45 11.34 -2.30
C LYS A 122 11.73 11.40 -1.47
N ALA A 123 11.72 12.16 -0.38
CA ALA A 123 12.86 12.26 0.52
C ALA A 123 12.98 11.12 1.54
N SER A 124 11.94 10.28 1.64
CA SER A 124 11.81 9.26 2.70
C SER A 124 11.52 7.86 2.16
N ALA A 125 11.52 7.67 0.84
CA ALA A 125 11.30 6.36 0.23
C ALA A 125 12.39 6.09 -0.82
N ASN A 126 13.02 4.93 -0.74
CA ASN A 126 14.11 4.55 -1.65
C ASN A 126 13.62 4.34 -3.09
N THR A 127 12.42 3.78 -3.24
CA THR A 127 11.82 3.52 -4.54
C THR A 127 10.33 3.85 -4.50
N GLN A 128 9.84 4.47 -5.55
CA GLN A 128 8.44 4.82 -5.70
C GLN A 128 7.97 4.47 -7.11
N LEU A 129 6.77 3.95 -7.22
CA LEU A 129 6.18 3.56 -8.49
C LEU A 129 4.71 4.01 -8.56
N LEU A 130 4.40 4.88 -9.50
CA LEU A 130 3.03 5.23 -9.84
C LEU A 130 2.54 4.38 -11.01
N LEU A 131 1.65 3.44 -10.71
CA LEU A 131 1.03 2.60 -11.73
C LEU A 131 -0.13 3.34 -12.40
N LYS A 132 -0.02 3.59 -13.70
CA LYS A 132 -1.04 4.26 -14.53
C LYS A 132 -1.52 3.33 -15.64
N GLY A 133 -2.84 3.23 -15.81
CA GLY A 133 -3.47 2.55 -16.95
C GLY A 133 -3.83 1.09 -16.72
N GLU A 134 -4.45 0.50 -17.75
CA GLU A 134 -5.06 -0.84 -17.71
C GLU A 134 -4.06 -2.00 -17.87
N LYS A 135 -2.80 -1.73 -18.17
CA LYS A 135 -1.77 -2.75 -18.40
C LYS A 135 -0.62 -2.57 -17.43
N ILE A 136 -0.67 -3.34 -16.36
CA ILE A 136 0.47 -3.48 -15.46
C ILE A 136 1.29 -4.68 -15.96
N TRP A 137 2.49 -4.43 -16.46
CA TRP A 137 3.47 -5.47 -16.71
C TRP A 137 4.40 -5.53 -15.50
N LEU A 138 4.15 -6.48 -14.60
CA LEU A 138 5.14 -6.88 -13.62
C LEU A 138 6.13 -7.80 -14.33
N LYS A 139 7.34 -7.32 -14.52
CA LYS A 139 8.49 -8.18 -14.80
C LYS A 139 9.02 -8.60 -13.43
N LEU A 140 8.69 -9.80 -13.03
CA LEU A 140 9.34 -10.49 -11.92
C LEU A 140 10.76 -10.85 -12.31
#